data_3fc0df90815c57a275fc3b678ef5beac
#
_entry.id   3fc0df90815c57a275fc3b678ef5beac
#
_cell.length_a   1.000
_cell.length_b   1.000
_cell.length_c   1.000
_cell.angle_alpha   90.00
_cell.angle_beta   90.00
_cell.angle_gamma   90.00
#
_symmetry.space_group_name_H-M   'P 1'
#
loop_
_entity.id
_entity.type
_entity.pdbx_description
1 polymer ?
#
loop_
_entity_poly.entity_id
_entity_poly.type
_entity_poly.pdbx_seq_one_letter_code
_entity_poly.pdbx_strand_id
1 'polypeptide(L)'
;PSMATMYVYKPMHGYNLMQAIARVNRVFGDKEGGLVVDYVGIASALKAAMNEYTARDRSKYGDMDIAKTAYPKFQEKLQVCRDLFYGFDYSGFINGSSLEMAQAITDGANFVLDAQAQERKDLYLKESMLMRQSMSLCSSMTTDKERREAAYFEAVRSTVIKLTYGGNGGKPMSLTEINAQINEL
;
A
#
# COMPACT_ATOMS: atom_id res chain seq x y z
N PRO A 1 15.24 -1.96 29.85
CA PRO A 1 15.34 -1.16 28.62
C PRO A 1 13.96 -0.93 28.05
N SER A 2 13.50 0.33 27.99
CA SER A 2 12.21 0.69 27.41
C SER A 2 12.36 0.84 25.92
N MET A 3 11.80 -0.09 25.14
CA MET A 3 11.72 0.03 23.68
C MET A 3 10.64 1.07 23.34
N ALA A 4 11.00 2.15 22.65
CA ALA A 4 10.07 3.22 22.28
C ALA A 4 9.48 3.04 20.87
N THR A 5 10.24 2.45 19.94
CA THR A 5 9.86 2.29 18.56
C THR A 5 10.18 0.88 18.07
N MET A 6 9.29 0.30 17.29
CA MET A 6 9.47 -0.96 16.58
C MET A 6 9.31 -0.76 15.08
N TYR A 7 10.29 -1.20 14.32
CA TYR A 7 10.25 -1.23 12.87
C TYR A 7 9.92 -2.64 12.39
N VAL A 8 8.84 -2.79 11.65
CA VAL A 8 8.40 -4.08 11.13
C VAL A 8 8.70 -4.16 9.65
N TYR A 9 9.69 -4.95 9.27
CA TYR A 9 10.13 -5.17 7.89
C TYR A 9 9.94 -6.62 7.41
N LYS A 10 9.43 -7.51 8.28
CA LYS A 10 9.06 -8.90 7.95
C LYS A 10 7.61 -9.15 8.34
N PRO A 11 6.88 -9.96 7.54
CA PRO A 11 5.51 -10.33 7.90
C PRO A 11 5.46 -11.01 9.29
N MET A 12 4.58 -10.51 10.14
CA MET A 12 4.29 -11.10 11.44
C MET A 12 2.77 -11.27 11.58
N HIS A 13 2.33 -12.36 12.19
CA HIS A 13 0.91 -12.68 12.33
C HIS A 13 0.57 -13.16 13.74
N GLY A 14 -0.71 -13.04 14.09
CA GLY A 14 -1.30 -13.60 15.30
C GLY A 14 -0.53 -13.26 16.58
N TYR A 15 -0.30 -14.26 17.41
CA TYR A 15 0.30 -14.13 18.73
C TYR A 15 1.70 -13.48 18.74
N ASN A 16 2.55 -13.81 17.75
CA ASN A 16 3.90 -13.25 17.66
C ASN A 16 3.88 -11.74 17.42
N LEU A 17 2.97 -11.27 16.56
CA LEU A 17 2.76 -9.86 16.30
C LEU A 17 2.26 -9.14 17.56
N MET A 18 1.28 -9.71 18.26
CA MET A 18 0.75 -9.14 19.50
C MET A 18 1.80 -9.06 20.61
N GLN A 19 2.64 -10.09 20.75
CA GLN A 19 3.75 -10.05 21.72
C GLN A 19 4.80 -8.98 21.42
N ALA A 20 5.14 -8.81 20.13
CA ALA A 20 6.10 -7.78 19.72
C ALA A 20 5.55 -6.38 20.04
N ILE A 21 4.28 -6.13 19.71
CA ILE A 21 3.61 -4.85 19.99
C ILE A 21 3.49 -4.59 21.49
N ALA A 22 3.12 -5.60 22.28
CA ALA A 22 3.02 -5.49 23.74
C ALA A 22 4.35 -5.07 24.38
N ARG A 23 5.50 -5.49 23.82
CA ARG A 23 6.82 -5.08 24.31
C ARG A 23 7.11 -3.60 24.05
N VAL A 24 6.68 -3.08 22.92
CA VAL A 24 6.87 -1.66 22.54
C VAL A 24 5.88 -0.77 23.28
N ASN A 25 4.68 -1.28 23.54
CA ASN A 25 3.61 -0.50 24.17
C ASN A 25 3.64 -0.50 25.71
N ARG A 26 4.69 -1.05 26.34
CA ARG A 26 4.85 -0.96 27.78
C ARG A 26 5.04 0.49 28.22
N VAL A 27 4.18 0.92 29.13
CA VAL A 27 4.30 2.21 29.83
C VAL A 27 5.50 2.14 30.77
N PHE A 28 6.41 3.12 30.69
CA PHE A 28 7.57 3.22 31.57
C PHE A 28 8.03 4.68 31.65
N GLY A 29 8.05 5.24 32.86
CA GLY A 29 8.34 6.67 33.09
C GLY A 29 7.32 7.56 32.38
N ASP A 30 7.80 8.56 31.66
CA ASP A 30 6.97 9.52 30.92
C ASP A 30 6.46 9.00 29.55
N LYS A 31 6.71 7.73 29.26
CA LYS A 31 6.31 7.11 28.01
C LYS A 31 4.86 6.65 28.06
N GLU A 32 3.97 7.32 27.35
CA GLU A 32 2.53 6.99 27.27
C GLU A 32 2.21 5.83 26.32
N GLY A 33 3.09 5.50 25.37
CA GLY A 33 2.88 4.44 24.40
C GLY A 33 4.12 4.13 23.55
N GLY A 34 4.02 3.16 22.64
CA GLY A 34 5.04 2.79 21.68
C GLY A 34 4.67 3.15 20.25
N LEU A 35 5.67 3.49 19.45
CA LEU A 35 5.52 3.71 18.01
C LEU A 35 5.82 2.42 17.26
N VAL A 36 4.92 2.03 16.36
CA VAL A 36 5.14 0.92 15.42
C VAL A 36 5.22 1.51 14.01
N VAL A 37 6.36 1.30 13.36
CA VAL A 37 6.59 1.69 11.96
C VAL A 37 6.49 0.43 11.11
N ASP A 38 5.51 0.40 10.23
CA ASP A 38 5.17 -0.77 9.41
C ASP A 38 5.63 -0.58 7.97
N TYR A 39 6.65 -1.34 7.56
CA TYR A 39 7.17 -1.33 6.18
C TYR A 39 6.57 -2.41 5.27
N VAL A 40 5.83 -3.37 5.82
CA VAL A 40 5.34 -4.54 5.07
C VAL A 40 3.81 -4.65 5.02
N GLY A 41 3.09 -3.67 5.58
CA GLY A 41 1.62 -3.65 5.55
C GLY A 41 0.98 -4.67 6.50
N ILE A 42 1.53 -4.83 7.72
CA ILE A 42 0.97 -5.74 8.73
C ILE A 42 -0.30 -5.22 9.40
N ALA A 43 -0.76 -4.02 9.08
CA ALA A 43 -1.91 -3.40 9.75
C ALA A 43 -3.19 -4.25 9.61
N SER A 44 -3.38 -4.95 8.49
CA SER A 44 -4.49 -5.91 8.34
C SER A 44 -4.33 -7.13 9.23
N ALA A 45 -3.12 -7.68 9.33
CA ALA A 45 -2.79 -8.79 10.24
C ALA A 45 -2.87 -8.36 11.71
N LEU A 46 -2.48 -7.11 12.01
CA LEU A 46 -2.65 -6.50 13.32
C LEU A 46 -4.13 -6.38 13.69
N LYS A 47 -4.96 -5.86 12.77
CA LYS A 47 -6.39 -5.73 13.00
C LYS A 47 -7.05 -7.09 13.24
N ALA A 48 -6.68 -8.11 12.48
CA ALA A 48 -7.17 -9.48 12.67
C ALA A 48 -6.73 -10.04 14.04
N ALA A 49 -5.44 -9.91 14.40
CA ALA A 49 -4.90 -10.35 15.67
C ALA A 49 -5.51 -9.60 16.86
N MET A 50 -5.76 -8.29 16.73
CA MET A 50 -6.45 -7.50 17.76
C MET A 50 -7.90 -7.94 17.92
N ASN A 51 -8.62 -8.24 16.85
CA ASN A 51 -9.99 -8.72 16.92
C ASN A 51 -10.10 -10.08 17.62
N GLU A 52 -9.14 -10.97 17.44
CA GLU A 52 -9.06 -12.24 18.19
C GLU A 52 -8.76 -12.05 19.68
N TYR A 53 -7.91 -11.08 20.02
CA TYR A 53 -7.43 -10.87 21.38
C TYR A 53 -8.35 -10.02 22.26
N THR A 54 -9.17 -9.13 21.66
CA THR A 54 -9.76 -8.00 22.35
C THR A 54 -11.26 -7.98 22.48
N ALA A 55 -11.98 -9.08 22.44
CA ALA A 55 -13.35 -9.06 22.97
C ALA A 55 -13.38 -8.64 24.45
N ARG A 56 -12.28 -8.80 25.19
CA ARG A 56 -12.14 -8.44 26.62
C ARG A 56 -11.36 -7.14 26.90
N ASP A 57 -10.53 -6.65 25.99
CA ASP A 57 -9.60 -5.52 26.25
C ASP A 57 -9.87 -4.27 25.40
N ARG A 58 -10.97 -4.20 24.62
CA ARG A 58 -11.34 -3.04 23.79
C ARG A 58 -11.43 -1.72 24.58
N SER A 59 -11.62 -1.78 25.88
CA SER A 59 -11.74 -0.58 26.72
C SER A 59 -10.40 0.03 27.14
N LYS A 60 -9.27 -0.67 26.96
CA LYS A 60 -7.95 -0.21 27.42
C LYS A 60 -7.04 0.33 26.30
N TYR A 61 -7.24 -0.08 25.07
CA TYR A 61 -6.47 0.42 23.93
C TYR A 61 -7.43 1.27 23.10
N GLY A 62 -7.31 2.59 23.24
CA GLY A 62 -8.15 3.55 22.52
C GLY A 62 -8.35 3.13 21.07
N ASP A 63 -9.54 3.34 20.59
CA ASP A 63 -10.00 2.99 19.23
C ASP A 63 -9.18 3.81 18.19
N MET A 64 -7.91 3.43 17.98
CA MET A 64 -7.14 3.92 16.86
C MET A 64 -7.76 3.28 15.61
N ASP A 65 -8.77 3.96 15.09
CA ASP A 65 -9.40 3.57 13.83
C ASP A 65 -8.44 3.89 12.68
N ILE A 66 -7.42 3.02 12.55
CA ILE A 66 -6.38 3.11 11.51
C ILE A 66 -7.05 3.27 10.15
N ALA A 67 -8.17 2.58 9.92
CA ALA A 67 -8.90 2.67 8.68
C ALA A 67 -9.45 4.08 8.44
N LYS A 68 -10.01 4.74 9.45
CA LYS A 68 -10.50 6.13 9.32
C LYS A 68 -9.38 7.13 9.04
N THR A 69 -8.20 6.92 9.61
CA THR A 69 -7.05 7.78 9.36
C THR A 69 -6.42 7.53 7.99
N ALA A 70 -6.40 6.27 7.55
CA ALA A 70 -5.79 5.89 6.26
C ALA A 70 -6.70 6.19 5.06
N TYR A 71 -8.02 6.15 5.22
CA TYR A 71 -8.96 6.31 4.12
C TYR A 71 -8.86 7.66 3.39
N PRO A 72 -8.77 8.81 4.05
CA PRO A 72 -8.56 10.09 3.35
C PRO A 72 -7.26 10.12 2.56
N LYS A 73 -6.18 9.52 3.08
CA LYS A 73 -4.90 9.40 2.37
C LYS A 73 -5.01 8.50 1.15
N PHE A 74 -5.73 7.38 1.28
CA PHE A 74 -6.02 6.53 0.13
C PHE A 74 -6.78 7.29 -0.96
N GLN A 75 -7.83 8.03 -0.61
CA GLN A 75 -8.61 8.83 -1.55
C GLN A 75 -7.76 9.91 -2.23
N GLU A 76 -6.89 10.59 -1.48
CA GLU A 76 -5.93 11.56 -2.02
C GLU A 76 -5.02 10.90 -3.07
N LYS A 77 -4.39 9.77 -2.75
CA LYS A 77 -3.47 9.08 -3.67
C LYS A 77 -4.18 8.46 -4.86
N LEU A 78 -5.39 7.94 -4.68
CA LEU A 78 -6.23 7.49 -5.77
C LEU A 78 -6.59 8.63 -6.73
N GLN A 79 -6.89 9.82 -6.18
CA GLN A 79 -7.17 11.00 -6.99
C GLN A 79 -5.94 11.44 -7.78
N VAL A 80 -4.75 11.46 -7.18
CA VAL A 80 -3.51 11.74 -7.91
C VAL A 80 -3.28 10.75 -9.07
N CYS A 81 -3.56 9.47 -8.86
CA CYS A 81 -3.48 8.49 -9.94
C CYS A 81 -4.48 8.78 -11.07
N ARG A 82 -5.72 9.19 -10.75
CA ARG A 82 -6.72 9.63 -11.75
C ARG A 82 -6.24 10.86 -12.52
N ASP A 83 -5.68 11.84 -11.84
CA ASP A 83 -5.20 13.08 -12.46
C ASP A 83 -4.02 12.81 -13.40
N LEU A 84 -3.13 11.89 -13.04
CA LEU A 84 -2.03 11.44 -13.91
C LEU A 84 -2.53 10.73 -15.19
N PHE A 85 -3.72 10.14 -15.13
CA PHE A 85 -4.40 9.48 -16.27
C PHE A 85 -5.47 10.39 -16.89
N TYR A 86 -5.44 11.68 -16.62
CA TYR A 86 -6.43 12.59 -17.23
C TYR A 86 -6.41 12.50 -18.76
N GLY A 87 -7.59 12.29 -19.34
CA GLY A 87 -7.77 12.10 -20.80
C GLY A 87 -7.50 10.69 -21.31
N PHE A 88 -7.07 9.75 -20.45
CA PHE A 88 -6.88 8.35 -20.80
C PHE A 88 -8.12 7.52 -20.43
N ASP A 89 -8.65 6.72 -21.38
CA ASP A 89 -9.80 5.85 -21.14
C ASP A 89 -9.35 4.45 -20.67
N TYR A 90 -9.68 4.10 -19.45
CA TYR A 90 -9.48 2.77 -18.86
C TYR A 90 -10.79 2.04 -18.54
N SER A 91 -11.89 2.47 -19.13
CA SER A 91 -13.22 1.86 -18.91
C SER A 91 -13.26 0.37 -19.28
N GLY A 92 -12.44 -0.06 -20.23
CA GLY A 92 -12.26 -1.46 -20.60
C GLY A 92 -11.77 -2.34 -19.45
N PHE A 93 -10.99 -1.81 -18.50
CA PHE A 93 -10.63 -2.54 -17.29
C PHE A 93 -11.80 -2.67 -16.31
N ILE A 94 -12.61 -1.63 -16.19
CA ILE A 94 -13.68 -1.57 -15.19
C ILE A 94 -14.88 -2.44 -15.59
N ASN A 95 -15.25 -2.42 -16.89
CA ASN A 95 -16.50 -2.97 -17.37
C ASN A 95 -16.34 -3.97 -18.52
N GLY A 96 -15.12 -4.18 -19.01
CA GLY A 96 -14.85 -4.98 -20.19
C GLY A 96 -14.67 -6.48 -19.92
N SER A 97 -14.48 -7.22 -21.02
CA SER A 97 -14.07 -8.62 -21.03
C SER A 97 -12.61 -8.78 -20.55
N SER A 98 -12.18 -10.01 -20.30
CA SER A 98 -10.80 -10.29 -19.92
C SER A 98 -9.76 -9.79 -20.92
N LEU A 99 -10.10 -9.77 -22.21
CA LEU A 99 -9.24 -9.25 -23.26
C LEU A 99 -9.14 -7.72 -23.18
N GLU A 100 -10.27 -7.02 -23.03
CA GLU A 100 -10.31 -5.57 -22.87
C GLU A 100 -9.60 -5.12 -21.59
N MET A 101 -9.72 -5.88 -20.51
CA MET A 101 -8.96 -5.63 -19.29
C MET A 101 -7.44 -5.71 -19.50
N ALA A 102 -6.97 -6.77 -20.20
CA ALA A 102 -5.54 -6.94 -20.51
C ALA A 102 -5.04 -5.82 -21.44
N GLN A 103 -5.84 -5.44 -22.43
CA GLN A 103 -5.52 -4.33 -23.34
C GLN A 103 -5.42 -3.01 -22.58
N ALA A 104 -6.39 -2.68 -21.73
CA ALA A 104 -6.38 -1.46 -20.93
C ALA A 104 -5.15 -1.36 -20.01
N ILE A 105 -4.69 -2.49 -19.45
CA ILE A 105 -3.45 -2.51 -18.64
C ILE A 105 -2.22 -2.20 -19.51
N THR A 106 -2.15 -2.82 -20.68
CA THR A 106 -1.01 -2.63 -21.62
C THR A 106 -0.96 -1.20 -22.12
N ASP A 107 -2.10 -0.65 -22.52
CA ASP A 107 -2.21 0.72 -23.02
C ASP A 107 -1.91 1.74 -21.92
N GLY A 108 -2.37 1.48 -20.70
CA GLY A 108 -2.04 2.30 -19.52
C GLY A 108 -0.56 2.26 -19.20
N ALA A 109 0.10 1.10 -19.31
CA ALA A 109 1.54 1.00 -19.11
C ALA A 109 2.33 1.79 -20.17
N ASN A 110 1.93 1.69 -21.45
CA ASN A 110 2.53 2.47 -22.53
C ASN A 110 2.32 3.97 -22.32
N PHE A 111 1.14 4.39 -21.87
CA PHE A 111 0.85 5.78 -21.54
C PHE A 111 1.76 6.35 -20.45
N VAL A 112 2.07 5.56 -19.44
CA VAL A 112 3.01 5.93 -18.36
C VAL A 112 4.46 5.93 -18.85
N LEU A 113 4.81 5.01 -19.75
CA LEU A 113 6.18 4.84 -20.29
C LEU A 113 6.49 5.76 -21.47
N ASP A 114 5.56 6.62 -21.90
CA ASP A 114 5.81 7.56 -22.98
C ASP A 114 7.09 8.37 -22.70
N ALA A 115 8.01 8.32 -23.66
CA ALA A 115 9.34 8.89 -23.56
C ALA A 115 9.35 10.41 -23.26
N GLN A 116 8.25 11.09 -23.59
CA GLN A 116 8.09 12.53 -23.32
C GLN A 116 7.63 12.85 -21.88
N ALA A 117 7.38 11.83 -21.06
CA ALA A 117 6.75 11.98 -19.74
C ALA A 117 7.50 11.23 -18.62
N GLN A 118 8.85 11.31 -18.59
CA GLN A 118 9.67 10.64 -17.57
C GLN A 118 9.24 11.04 -16.14
N GLU A 119 8.97 12.31 -15.90
CA GLU A 119 8.48 12.80 -14.60
C GLU A 119 7.14 12.18 -14.22
N ARG A 120 6.27 11.93 -15.20
CA ARG A 120 5.00 11.23 -14.99
C ARG A 120 5.22 9.81 -14.48
N LYS A 121 6.17 9.08 -15.09
CA LYS A 121 6.49 7.69 -14.72
C LYS A 121 6.91 7.60 -13.24
N ASP A 122 7.88 8.42 -12.84
CA ASP A 122 8.44 8.37 -11.49
C ASP A 122 7.40 8.78 -10.44
N LEU A 123 6.64 9.85 -10.71
CA LEU A 123 5.54 10.27 -9.87
C LEU A 123 4.45 9.19 -9.77
N TYR A 124 4.09 8.57 -10.89
CA TYR A 124 3.09 7.50 -10.92
C TYR A 124 3.52 6.28 -10.09
N LEU A 125 4.76 5.82 -10.24
CA LEU A 125 5.29 4.68 -9.49
C LEU A 125 5.27 4.94 -7.98
N LYS A 126 5.60 6.15 -7.57
CA LYS A 126 5.56 6.59 -6.17
C LYS A 126 4.12 6.66 -5.63
N GLU A 127 3.25 7.40 -6.31
CA GLU A 127 1.89 7.66 -5.82
C GLU A 127 1.02 6.40 -5.84
N SER A 128 1.14 5.55 -6.85
CA SER A 128 0.43 4.27 -6.91
C SER A 128 0.91 3.28 -5.82
N MET A 129 2.18 3.32 -5.43
CA MET A 129 2.67 2.56 -4.28
C MET A 129 2.04 3.05 -2.98
N LEU A 130 2.01 4.36 -2.75
CA LEU A 130 1.41 4.97 -1.56
C LEU A 130 -0.11 4.71 -1.51
N MET A 131 -0.78 4.77 -2.65
CA MET A 131 -2.20 4.39 -2.79
C MET A 131 -2.43 2.94 -2.31
N ARG A 132 -1.65 1.99 -2.80
CA ARG A 132 -1.73 0.59 -2.40
C ARG A 132 -1.49 0.41 -0.90
N GLN A 133 -0.46 1.04 -0.35
CA GLN A 133 -0.15 0.98 1.08
C GLN A 133 -1.32 1.52 1.92
N SER A 134 -1.85 2.69 1.56
CA SER A 134 -2.99 3.27 2.26
C SER A 134 -4.25 2.40 2.14
N MET A 135 -4.51 1.82 0.96
CA MET A 135 -5.64 0.91 0.73
C MET A 135 -5.58 -0.33 1.62
N SER A 136 -4.38 -0.89 1.85
CA SER A 136 -4.22 -2.07 2.72
C SER A 136 -4.68 -1.80 4.16
N LEU A 137 -4.62 -0.55 4.61
CA LEU A 137 -5.01 -0.12 5.94
C LEU A 137 -6.51 0.19 6.07
N CYS A 138 -7.18 0.54 4.97
CA CYS A 138 -8.57 1.00 4.96
C CYS A 138 -9.50 0.20 4.04
N SER A 139 -9.12 -1.01 3.63
CA SER A 139 -9.88 -1.84 2.68
C SER A 139 -11.34 -2.07 3.07
N SER A 140 -11.66 -2.07 4.38
CA SER A 140 -13.03 -2.21 4.89
C SER A 140 -13.91 -0.98 4.64
N MET A 141 -13.32 0.18 4.33
CA MET A 141 -14.02 1.44 4.09
C MET A 141 -14.14 1.78 2.60
N THR A 142 -13.36 1.11 1.74
CA THR A 142 -13.34 1.39 0.32
C THR A 142 -14.58 0.88 -0.39
N THR A 143 -15.08 1.63 -1.35
CA THR A 143 -16.18 1.23 -2.23
C THR A 143 -15.71 0.24 -3.30
N ASP A 144 -16.64 -0.49 -3.92
CA ASP A 144 -16.32 -1.40 -5.04
C ASP A 144 -15.69 -0.66 -6.22
N LYS A 145 -16.16 0.56 -6.49
CA LYS A 145 -15.59 1.42 -7.54
C LYS A 145 -14.14 1.76 -7.24
N GLU A 146 -13.86 2.25 -6.05
CA GLU A 146 -12.49 2.60 -5.63
C GLU A 146 -11.56 1.38 -5.67
N ARG A 147 -12.06 0.20 -5.26
CA ARG A 147 -11.28 -1.05 -5.32
C ARG A 147 -10.92 -1.44 -6.76
N ARG A 148 -11.86 -1.32 -7.69
CA ARG A 148 -11.61 -1.63 -9.10
C ARG A 148 -10.63 -0.66 -9.73
N GLU A 149 -10.76 0.64 -9.47
CA GLU A 149 -9.83 1.65 -9.96
C GLU A 149 -8.42 1.46 -9.37
N ALA A 150 -8.32 1.22 -8.06
CA ALA A 150 -7.04 0.92 -7.42
C ALA A 150 -6.39 -0.36 -7.97
N ALA A 151 -7.18 -1.39 -8.27
CA ALA A 151 -6.70 -2.61 -8.91
C ALA A 151 -6.15 -2.34 -10.33
N TYR A 152 -6.81 -1.47 -11.10
CA TYR A 152 -6.30 -1.02 -12.40
C TYR A 152 -4.93 -0.36 -12.27
N PHE A 153 -4.81 0.66 -11.43
CA PHE A 153 -3.54 1.37 -11.24
C PHE A 153 -2.43 0.47 -10.71
N GLU A 154 -2.74 -0.48 -9.83
CA GLU A 154 -1.73 -1.45 -9.36
C GLU A 154 -1.31 -2.44 -10.47
N ALA A 155 -2.22 -2.86 -11.33
CA ALA A 155 -1.91 -3.71 -12.48
C ALA A 155 -1.00 -2.98 -13.48
N VAL A 156 -1.31 -1.73 -13.81
CA VAL A 156 -0.47 -0.87 -14.65
C VAL A 156 0.90 -0.67 -14.00
N ARG A 157 0.96 -0.34 -12.71
CA ARG A 157 2.22 -0.17 -11.98
C ARG A 157 3.10 -1.42 -12.07
N SER A 158 2.53 -2.59 -11.84
CA SER A 158 3.24 -3.87 -11.90
C SER A 158 3.79 -4.14 -13.31
N THR A 159 3.06 -3.76 -14.34
CA THR A 159 3.48 -3.89 -15.75
C THR A 159 4.59 -2.90 -16.08
N VAL A 160 4.49 -1.65 -15.68
CA VAL A 160 5.54 -0.63 -15.85
C VAL A 160 6.85 -1.08 -15.19
N ILE A 161 6.79 -1.60 -13.97
CA ILE A 161 7.97 -2.13 -13.26
C ILE A 161 8.60 -3.28 -14.03
N LYS A 162 7.80 -4.24 -14.51
CA LYS A 162 8.30 -5.37 -15.31
C LYS A 162 8.96 -4.93 -16.60
N LEU A 163 8.38 -3.97 -17.31
CA LEU A 163 8.92 -3.45 -18.56
C LEU A 163 10.18 -2.61 -18.36
N THR A 164 10.25 -1.86 -17.26
CA THR A 164 11.40 -0.98 -16.98
C THR A 164 12.59 -1.76 -16.42
N TYR A 165 12.36 -2.70 -15.51
CA TYR A 165 13.42 -3.38 -14.74
C TYR A 165 13.53 -4.88 -15.01
N GLY A 166 12.56 -5.50 -15.72
CA GLY A 166 12.54 -6.93 -16.03
C GLY A 166 13.29 -7.33 -17.30
N GLY A 167 13.80 -6.37 -18.08
CA GLY A 167 14.38 -6.61 -19.42
C GLY A 167 15.85 -7.06 -19.46
N ASN A 168 16.56 -7.02 -18.36
CA ASN A 168 17.91 -7.56 -18.26
C ASN A 168 17.83 -8.94 -17.59
N GLY A 169 18.26 -9.99 -18.27
CA GLY A 169 18.26 -11.40 -17.83
C GLY A 169 18.91 -11.72 -16.48
N GLY A 170 18.78 -10.82 -15.52
CA GLY A 170 19.10 -10.94 -14.11
C GLY A 170 17.86 -11.31 -13.30
N LYS A 171 18.07 -11.93 -12.16
CA LYS A 171 17.02 -12.24 -11.17
C LYS A 171 16.03 -11.10 -11.04
N PRO A 172 14.71 -11.38 -10.98
CA PRO A 172 13.73 -10.34 -10.73
C PRO A 172 14.12 -9.58 -9.44
N MET A 173 14.31 -8.26 -9.58
CA MET A 173 14.61 -7.43 -8.41
C MET A 173 13.51 -7.62 -7.37
N SER A 174 13.91 -7.80 -6.14
CA SER A 174 12.96 -7.89 -5.03
C SER A 174 12.21 -6.55 -4.90
N LEU A 175 10.95 -6.60 -4.45
CA LEU A 175 10.17 -5.39 -4.14
C LEU A 175 10.91 -4.42 -3.22
N THR A 176 11.80 -4.93 -2.38
CA THR A 176 12.65 -4.16 -1.47
C THR A 176 13.72 -3.36 -2.22
N GLU A 177 14.35 -3.95 -3.24
CA GLU A 177 15.35 -3.27 -4.08
C GLU A 177 14.70 -2.21 -4.97
N ILE A 178 13.51 -2.50 -5.51
CA ILE A 178 12.73 -1.54 -6.31
C ILE A 178 12.29 -0.35 -5.44
N ASN A 179 11.83 -0.61 -4.21
CA ASN A 179 11.43 0.45 -3.28
C ASN A 179 12.63 1.27 -2.79
N ALA A 180 13.82 0.67 -2.64
CA ALA A 180 15.03 1.41 -2.28
C ALA A 180 15.43 2.40 -3.40
N GLN A 181 15.39 1.97 -4.67
CA GLN A 181 15.69 2.86 -5.81
C GLN A 181 14.66 3.98 -6.00
N ILE A 182 13.38 3.73 -5.70
CA ILE A 182 12.34 4.77 -5.77
C ILE A 182 12.47 5.79 -4.63
N ASN A 183 13.03 5.40 -3.49
CA ASN A 183 13.26 6.29 -2.35
C ASN A 183 14.56 7.11 -2.46
N GLU A 184 15.45 6.77 -3.37
CA GLU A 184 16.69 7.53 -3.69
C GLU A 184 16.48 8.61 -4.79
N LEU A 185 15.28 8.64 -5.40
CA LEU A 185 14.83 9.68 -6.34
C LEU A 185 14.03 10.78 -5.64
#